data_45aafdd5a5c4c0fcb341cf5871622cb1
#
_entry.id   45aafdd5a5c4c0fcb341cf5871622cb1
#
_cell.length_a   1.000
_cell.length_b   1.000
_cell.length_c   1.000
_cell.angle_alpha   90.00
_cell.angle_beta   90.00
_cell.angle_gamma   90.00
#
_symmetry.space_group_name_H-M   'P 1'
#
loop_
_entity.id
_entity.type
_entity.pdbx_description
1 polymer ?
#
loop_
_entity_poly.entity_id
_entity_poly.type
_entity_poly.pdbx_seq_one_letter_code
_entity_poly.pdbx_strand_id
1 'polypeptide(L)'
;MNAEIYLLRGGNASSACGTEDFNRQMKVLAEHNVCVLYKTAVDNSESSLKEALKLSLTDDEGIDVVIVADAIEESTRQNAEDFFAVFGVKKKDVRRISVEFDISASEAKDNDKEIEIGSHSEKNSSEAEKKNVNVYSARVGGKNGVKMIILPKAESAEVEFSDLLYGAIYNSCIKNNQKRAWWKNFIPIKGDKPLEIARKSILMLAIATFLVSGTLLFNELVIKPAVADKTKSEVKDLLTEATGGGDSDDDDYNAVAPKRKKIVIGESEILPDFEKLLNENKDTVGWIKIPNTQIDYVVCQSQDPEQPEYYLKRDFYGNYSDYGTIFLDYRSPLDAKNLILHGHHMNDGRMFANLLYYQDINFYKENPAFTFNTIYEKAKWKIISIYKTNTLESQGEFFNYLRGTFETESDFMNYIYQVRARSIIDCPVDVNEDDTLVTLSTCAYDFDQFRFVVVARRVREGETAKVDTSTAKMASNPVYPDCWYEAYGGKKPVLTSFEEALAAKQITWYDNPHKKKWNASEAQKEATRQKNKRRKRKKPRRLLKKQASLKVQRLSLKVQIHILM
;
A
#
# COMPACT_ATOMS: atom_id res chain seq x y z
N MET A 1 -11.56 -40.74 -17.53
CA MET A 1 -12.94 -41.13 -17.96
C MET A 1 -12.84 -42.52 -18.60
N ASN A 2 -13.59 -43.46 -18.09
CA ASN A 2 -13.55 -44.86 -18.56
C ASN A 2 -14.67 -45.07 -19.55
N ALA A 3 -14.35 -45.62 -20.69
CA ALA A 3 -15.32 -45.88 -21.77
C ALA A 3 -15.38 -47.37 -22.13
N GLU A 4 -16.56 -47.82 -22.54
CA GLU A 4 -16.78 -49.14 -23.09
C GLU A 4 -17.44 -49.03 -24.45
N ILE A 5 -17.04 -49.86 -25.41
CA ILE A 5 -17.63 -49.93 -26.75
C ILE A 5 -18.47 -51.19 -26.91
N TYR A 6 -19.74 -51.02 -27.22
CA TYR A 6 -20.61 -52.11 -27.62
C TYR A 6 -20.54 -52.30 -29.13
N LEU A 7 -20.12 -53.48 -29.56
CA LEU A 7 -20.04 -53.89 -30.95
C LEU A 7 -21.27 -54.75 -31.24
N LEU A 8 -22.21 -54.23 -32.00
CA LEU A 8 -23.41 -55.01 -32.36
C LEU A 8 -23.06 -56.11 -33.36
N ARG A 9 -23.54 -57.33 -33.06
CA ARG A 9 -23.31 -58.48 -33.96
C ARG A 9 -23.98 -58.26 -35.30
N GLY A 10 -23.21 -58.47 -36.38
CA GLY A 10 -23.70 -58.21 -37.75
C GLY A 10 -23.37 -56.80 -38.28
N GLY A 11 -22.78 -55.94 -37.46
CA GLY A 11 -22.26 -54.62 -37.89
C GLY A 11 -20.79 -54.68 -38.33
N ASN A 12 -20.37 -53.73 -39.13
CA ASN A 12 -18.99 -53.64 -39.67
C ASN A 12 -17.96 -53.05 -38.72
N ALA A 13 -18.43 -52.45 -37.62
CA ALA A 13 -17.52 -51.87 -36.61
C ALA A 13 -16.60 -52.90 -35.96
N SER A 14 -17.00 -54.18 -35.90
CA SER A 14 -16.15 -55.25 -35.33
C SER A 14 -14.85 -55.49 -36.13
N SER A 15 -14.89 -55.35 -37.45
CA SER A 15 -13.70 -55.51 -38.33
C SER A 15 -12.77 -54.30 -38.27
N ALA A 16 -13.28 -53.12 -37.98
CA ALA A 16 -12.50 -51.90 -37.83
C ALA A 16 -11.78 -51.80 -36.48
N CYS A 17 -12.24 -52.47 -35.46
CA CYS A 17 -11.63 -52.51 -34.14
C CYS A 17 -10.36 -53.37 -34.15
N GLY A 18 -9.20 -52.76 -34.13
CA GLY A 18 -7.87 -53.42 -34.18
C GLY A 18 -7.02 -52.99 -35.36
N THR A 19 -7.54 -52.16 -36.23
CA THR A 19 -6.76 -51.50 -37.28
C THR A 19 -5.74 -50.52 -36.68
N GLU A 20 -4.71 -50.19 -37.45
CA GLU A 20 -3.71 -49.19 -37.00
C GLU A 20 -4.34 -47.84 -36.71
N ASP A 21 -5.28 -47.40 -37.54
CA ASP A 21 -6.01 -46.14 -37.37
C ASP A 21 -6.86 -46.15 -36.07
N PHE A 22 -7.53 -47.23 -35.79
CA PHE A 22 -8.27 -47.38 -34.54
C PHE A 22 -7.31 -47.28 -33.30
N ASN A 23 -6.17 -47.98 -33.35
CA ASN A 23 -5.20 -47.98 -32.27
C ASN A 23 -4.56 -46.59 -32.08
N ARG A 24 -4.30 -45.88 -33.17
CA ARG A 24 -3.81 -44.48 -33.14
C ARG A 24 -4.86 -43.57 -32.46
N GLN A 25 -6.12 -43.63 -32.86
CA GLN A 25 -7.19 -42.84 -32.26
C GLN A 25 -7.38 -43.18 -30.79
N MET A 26 -7.28 -44.42 -30.36
CA MET A 26 -7.35 -44.82 -28.96
C MET A 26 -6.21 -44.25 -28.14
N LYS A 27 -4.98 -44.14 -28.70
CA LYS A 27 -3.86 -43.51 -28.06
C LYS A 27 -4.08 -42.00 -27.84
N VAL A 28 -4.62 -41.32 -28.85
CA VAL A 28 -4.96 -39.89 -28.72
C VAL A 28 -6.07 -39.67 -27.69
N LEU A 29 -7.05 -40.54 -27.63
CA LEU A 29 -8.10 -40.48 -26.58
C LEU A 29 -7.50 -40.67 -25.18
N ALA A 30 -6.54 -41.57 -25.04
CA ALA A 30 -5.86 -41.81 -23.77
C ALA A 30 -5.05 -40.56 -23.31
N GLU A 31 -4.42 -39.82 -24.23
CA GLU A 31 -3.75 -38.55 -23.95
C GLU A 31 -4.72 -37.48 -23.42
N HIS A 32 -5.98 -37.57 -23.80
CA HIS A 32 -7.08 -36.75 -23.27
C HIS A 32 -7.78 -37.36 -22.03
N ASN A 33 -7.14 -38.34 -21.35
CA ASN A 33 -7.70 -39.05 -20.20
C ASN A 33 -9.02 -39.81 -20.46
N VAL A 34 -9.17 -40.31 -21.67
CA VAL A 34 -10.29 -41.22 -22.05
C VAL A 34 -9.68 -42.59 -22.32
N CYS A 35 -9.93 -43.52 -21.43
CA CYS A 35 -9.50 -44.92 -21.57
C CYS A 35 -10.65 -45.80 -22.03
N VAL A 36 -10.51 -46.48 -23.16
CA VAL A 36 -11.45 -47.52 -23.58
C VAL A 36 -11.05 -48.81 -22.91
N LEU A 37 -11.78 -49.20 -21.86
CA LEU A 37 -11.44 -50.37 -21.04
C LEU A 37 -11.92 -51.68 -21.69
N TYR A 38 -13.14 -51.66 -22.25
CA TYR A 38 -13.79 -52.87 -22.77
C TYR A 38 -14.31 -52.66 -24.19
N LYS A 39 -14.34 -53.76 -24.94
CA LYS A 39 -15.02 -53.92 -26.23
C LYS A 39 -15.92 -55.12 -26.10
N THR A 40 -17.20 -54.88 -25.98
CA THR A 40 -18.17 -55.96 -25.71
C THR A 40 -19.05 -56.23 -26.93
N ALA A 41 -19.01 -57.46 -27.44
CA ALA A 41 -19.90 -57.87 -28.51
C ALA A 41 -21.31 -58.14 -27.95
N VAL A 42 -22.29 -57.39 -28.49
CA VAL A 42 -23.68 -57.45 -28.02
C VAL A 42 -24.61 -57.78 -29.17
N ASP A 43 -25.56 -58.69 -28.96
CA ASP A 43 -26.60 -58.91 -29.92
C ASP A 43 -27.55 -57.72 -30.05
N ASN A 44 -27.96 -57.39 -31.25
CA ASN A 44 -28.87 -56.27 -31.50
C ASN A 44 -30.30 -56.59 -31.07
N SER A 45 -30.46 -56.92 -29.80
CA SER A 45 -31.76 -57.16 -29.17
C SER A 45 -31.92 -56.31 -27.93
N GLU A 46 -33.13 -55.91 -27.61
CA GLU A 46 -33.44 -55.09 -26.45
C GLU A 46 -32.95 -55.73 -25.13
N SER A 47 -33.10 -57.06 -24.98
CA SER A 47 -32.67 -57.80 -23.81
C SER A 47 -31.17 -57.81 -23.65
N SER A 48 -30.43 -58.10 -24.72
CA SER A 48 -28.94 -58.15 -24.70
C SER A 48 -28.32 -56.78 -24.44
N LEU A 49 -28.89 -55.72 -25.03
CA LEU A 49 -28.45 -54.35 -24.78
C LEU A 49 -28.69 -53.89 -23.35
N LYS A 50 -29.84 -54.26 -22.76
CA LYS A 50 -30.14 -53.95 -21.34
C LYS A 50 -29.25 -54.74 -20.38
N GLU A 51 -28.92 -55.98 -20.68
CA GLU A 51 -28.05 -56.80 -19.87
C GLU A 51 -26.60 -56.28 -19.92
N ALA A 52 -26.10 -55.97 -21.10
CA ALA A 52 -24.78 -55.33 -21.27
C ALA A 52 -24.71 -54.03 -20.47
N LEU A 53 -25.70 -53.14 -20.59
CA LEU A 53 -25.76 -51.92 -19.85
C LEU A 53 -25.73 -52.14 -18.31
N LYS A 54 -26.43 -53.18 -17.82
CA LYS A 54 -26.46 -53.53 -16.42
C LYS A 54 -25.06 -53.92 -15.94
N LEU A 55 -24.29 -54.65 -16.75
CA LEU A 55 -22.89 -54.99 -16.44
C LEU A 55 -22.03 -53.76 -16.37
N SER A 56 -22.08 -52.83 -17.35
CA SER A 56 -21.33 -51.58 -17.34
C SER A 56 -21.67 -50.69 -16.15
N LEU A 57 -22.92 -50.71 -15.68
CA LEU A 57 -23.36 -49.94 -14.50
C LEU A 57 -22.86 -50.53 -13.17
N THR A 58 -22.52 -51.79 -13.13
CA THR A 58 -22.05 -52.52 -11.93
C THR A 58 -20.55 -52.81 -11.96
N ASP A 59 -19.83 -52.36 -12.97
CA ASP A 59 -18.40 -52.56 -13.12
C ASP A 59 -17.61 -51.83 -12.02
N ASP A 60 -16.66 -52.52 -11.37
CA ASP A 60 -15.88 -52.00 -10.29
C ASP A 60 -14.88 -50.91 -10.72
N GLU A 61 -14.49 -50.88 -11.98
CA GLU A 61 -13.62 -49.85 -12.55
C GLU A 61 -14.38 -48.57 -12.91
N GLY A 62 -15.74 -48.63 -12.87
CA GLY A 62 -16.62 -47.49 -13.07
C GLY A 62 -16.61 -46.94 -14.51
N ILE A 63 -17.50 -47.46 -15.35
CA ILE A 63 -17.72 -47.01 -16.71
C ILE A 63 -18.44 -45.65 -16.71
N ASP A 64 -17.83 -44.63 -17.29
CA ASP A 64 -18.40 -43.27 -17.42
C ASP A 64 -19.23 -43.10 -18.70
N VAL A 65 -18.80 -43.76 -19.78
CA VAL A 65 -19.36 -43.63 -21.13
C VAL A 65 -19.45 -45.01 -21.80
N VAL A 66 -20.61 -45.29 -22.35
CA VAL A 66 -20.85 -46.44 -23.24
C VAL A 66 -21.07 -45.94 -24.65
N ILE A 67 -20.39 -46.51 -25.61
CA ILE A 67 -20.51 -46.16 -27.01
C ILE A 67 -21.08 -47.37 -27.74
N VAL A 68 -22.19 -47.20 -28.41
CA VAL A 68 -22.80 -48.28 -29.19
C VAL A 68 -22.50 -48.03 -30.68
N ALA A 69 -21.69 -48.90 -31.24
CA ALA A 69 -21.34 -48.85 -32.65
C ALA A 69 -22.43 -49.49 -33.50
N ASP A 70 -22.65 -48.94 -34.70
CA ASP A 70 -23.65 -49.39 -35.67
C ASP A 70 -25.11 -49.45 -35.09
N ALA A 71 -25.39 -48.55 -34.13
CA ALA A 71 -26.66 -48.54 -33.38
C ALA A 71 -27.86 -48.15 -34.21
N ILE A 72 -27.69 -47.35 -35.23
CA ILE A 72 -28.74 -46.84 -36.11
C ILE A 72 -28.29 -46.89 -37.56
N GLU A 73 -29.19 -47.26 -38.49
CA GLU A 73 -28.91 -47.33 -39.92
C GLU A 73 -28.51 -45.97 -40.47
N GLU A 74 -29.35 -44.98 -40.22
CA GLU A 74 -29.13 -43.60 -40.65
C GLU A 74 -29.04 -42.65 -39.48
N SER A 75 -28.23 -41.62 -39.60
CA SER A 75 -28.02 -40.59 -38.57
C SER A 75 -29.22 -39.62 -38.46
N THR A 76 -30.41 -40.14 -38.20
CA THR A 76 -31.62 -39.36 -38.02
C THR A 76 -31.98 -39.24 -36.55
N ARG A 77 -32.66 -38.17 -36.19
CA ARG A 77 -33.11 -37.95 -34.81
C ARG A 77 -34.17 -38.98 -34.41
N GLN A 78 -35.04 -39.36 -35.32
CA GLN A 78 -36.10 -40.34 -35.06
C GLN A 78 -35.50 -41.71 -34.72
N ASN A 79 -34.56 -42.21 -35.52
CA ASN A 79 -33.86 -43.47 -35.26
C ASN A 79 -33.16 -43.47 -33.90
N ALA A 80 -32.55 -42.33 -33.53
CA ALA A 80 -31.94 -42.18 -32.22
C ALA A 80 -32.97 -42.17 -31.07
N GLU A 81 -34.09 -41.49 -31.24
CA GLU A 81 -35.14 -41.46 -30.23
C GLU A 81 -35.76 -42.86 -30.03
N ASP A 82 -35.93 -43.60 -31.11
CA ASP A 82 -36.46 -44.97 -31.08
C ASP A 82 -35.44 -45.92 -30.41
N PHE A 83 -34.16 -45.81 -30.70
CA PHE A 83 -33.12 -46.58 -30.02
C PHE A 83 -33.10 -46.29 -28.51
N PHE A 84 -33.07 -45.04 -28.12
CA PHE A 84 -33.02 -44.66 -26.70
C PHE A 84 -34.33 -44.96 -25.93
N ALA A 85 -35.47 -45.08 -26.63
CA ALA A 85 -36.73 -45.45 -26.02
C ALA A 85 -36.67 -46.86 -25.37
N VAL A 86 -35.87 -47.78 -25.92
CA VAL A 86 -35.59 -49.11 -25.37
C VAL A 86 -35.08 -49.03 -23.94
N PHE A 87 -34.33 -47.99 -23.61
CA PHE A 87 -33.75 -47.73 -22.28
C PHE A 87 -34.59 -46.78 -21.42
N GLY A 88 -35.83 -46.47 -21.86
CA GLY A 88 -36.72 -45.58 -21.13
C GLY A 88 -36.32 -44.09 -21.16
N VAL A 89 -35.48 -43.68 -22.07
CA VAL A 89 -35.05 -42.27 -22.23
C VAL A 89 -36.18 -41.50 -22.93
N LYS A 90 -36.53 -40.34 -22.39
CA LYS A 90 -37.54 -39.47 -23.01
C LYS A 90 -36.94 -38.73 -24.22
N LYS A 91 -37.72 -38.53 -25.28
CA LYS A 91 -37.28 -37.81 -26.51
C LYS A 91 -36.58 -36.49 -26.26
N LYS A 92 -37.00 -35.70 -25.25
CA LYS A 92 -36.37 -34.43 -24.88
C LYS A 92 -34.93 -34.55 -24.31
N ASP A 93 -34.58 -35.72 -23.80
CA ASP A 93 -33.30 -35.99 -23.14
C ASP A 93 -32.28 -36.56 -24.12
N VAL A 94 -32.67 -36.87 -25.35
CA VAL A 94 -31.79 -37.25 -26.45
C VAL A 94 -31.10 -36.01 -27.04
N ARG A 95 -29.80 -35.99 -26.97
CA ARG A 95 -28.99 -34.85 -27.43
C ARG A 95 -28.25 -35.17 -28.73
N ARG A 96 -28.37 -34.28 -29.72
CA ARG A 96 -27.64 -34.35 -30.96
C ARG A 96 -26.23 -33.78 -30.76
N ILE A 97 -25.20 -34.40 -31.31
CA ILE A 97 -23.83 -33.99 -31.35
C ILE A 97 -23.41 -33.97 -32.83
N SER A 98 -23.05 -32.83 -33.37
CA SER A 98 -22.53 -32.72 -34.74
C SER A 98 -21.05 -32.95 -34.71
N VAL A 99 -20.55 -33.83 -35.53
CA VAL A 99 -19.12 -34.14 -35.74
C VAL A 99 -18.77 -33.70 -37.13
N GLU A 100 -17.78 -32.82 -37.25
CA GLU A 100 -17.33 -32.24 -38.50
C GLU A 100 -16.09 -32.99 -38.98
N PHE A 101 -16.02 -33.35 -40.25
CA PHE A 101 -14.93 -34.05 -40.89
C PHE A 101 -14.48 -33.29 -42.14
N ASP A 102 -13.16 -33.21 -42.36
CA ASP A 102 -12.53 -32.67 -43.57
C ASP A 102 -12.37 -33.82 -44.59
N ILE A 103 -13.09 -33.79 -45.70
CA ILE A 103 -13.09 -34.87 -46.72
C ILE A 103 -11.75 -34.95 -47.47
N SER A 104 -10.90 -33.91 -47.40
CA SER A 104 -9.63 -33.84 -48.11
C SER A 104 -8.54 -34.80 -47.60
N ALA A 105 -8.75 -35.48 -46.49
CA ALA A 105 -7.74 -36.35 -45.87
C ALA A 105 -7.77 -37.81 -46.32
N SER A 106 -8.79 -38.23 -47.10
CA SER A 106 -8.98 -39.65 -47.48
C SER A 106 -8.25 -40.07 -48.80
N GLU A 107 -7.76 -39.12 -49.59
CA GLU A 107 -7.06 -39.45 -50.88
C GLU A 107 -5.53 -39.37 -50.80
N ALA A 108 -4.95 -39.02 -49.67
CA ALA A 108 -3.49 -38.90 -49.49
C ALA A 108 -2.84 -40.10 -48.79
N LYS A 109 -3.29 -41.33 -49.13
CA LYS A 109 -2.61 -42.56 -48.68
C LYS A 109 -1.66 -43.13 -49.72
N ASP A 110 -0.70 -42.32 -50.16
CA ASP A 110 0.56 -42.80 -50.67
C ASP A 110 1.57 -41.67 -50.68
N ASN A 111 2.30 -41.54 -49.59
CA ASN A 111 3.69 -41.08 -49.55
C ASN A 111 4.10 -40.81 -48.08
N ASP A 112 5.09 -41.56 -47.65
CA ASP A 112 5.83 -41.36 -46.41
C ASP A 112 6.25 -39.88 -46.24
N LYS A 113 5.60 -39.16 -45.33
CA LYS A 113 6.17 -37.98 -44.64
C LYS A 113 5.51 -37.80 -43.29
N GLU A 114 6.34 -37.81 -42.27
CA GLU A 114 6.02 -37.39 -40.89
C GLU A 114 5.24 -36.07 -40.88
N ILE A 115 4.07 -36.09 -40.29
CA ILE A 115 3.31 -34.85 -40.06
C ILE A 115 3.67 -34.37 -38.67
N GLU A 116 4.51 -33.35 -38.60
CA GLU A 116 4.70 -32.52 -37.40
C GLU A 116 3.38 -31.82 -37.08
N ILE A 117 2.85 -32.10 -35.88
CA ILE A 117 1.71 -31.39 -35.33
C ILE A 117 2.25 -30.17 -34.60
N GLY A 118 2.04 -29.00 -35.18
CA GLY A 118 2.22 -27.72 -34.47
C GLY A 118 3.05 -26.70 -35.18
N SER A 119 2.40 -25.86 -35.97
CA SER A 119 2.62 -24.40 -36.00
C SER A 119 1.83 -23.76 -37.16
N HIS A 120 1.20 -22.65 -36.85
CA HIS A 120 0.56 -21.79 -37.84
C HIS A 120 1.51 -21.43 -38.97
N SER A 121 1.11 -21.78 -40.21
CA SER A 121 1.54 -21.01 -41.37
C SER A 121 0.36 -20.91 -42.34
N GLU A 122 -0.03 -19.67 -42.56
CA GLU A 122 -0.92 -19.29 -43.66
C GLU A 122 -0.37 -19.76 -44.99
N LYS A 123 -1.15 -20.46 -45.81
CA LYS A 123 -1.48 -20.10 -47.19
C LYS A 123 -2.03 -21.27 -48.01
N ASN A 124 -3.05 -20.91 -48.75
CA ASN A 124 -3.76 -21.60 -49.85
C ASN A 124 -4.86 -22.56 -49.40
N SER A 125 -6.02 -21.98 -49.17
CA SER A 125 -7.31 -22.62 -49.05
C SER A 125 -7.80 -23.05 -50.43
N SER A 126 -7.62 -24.34 -50.78
CA SER A 126 -8.71 -25.04 -51.46
C SER A 126 -9.75 -25.29 -50.37
N GLU A 127 -10.97 -24.82 -50.54
CA GLU A 127 -12.08 -25.09 -49.60
C GLU A 127 -12.28 -26.62 -49.52
N ALA A 128 -11.77 -27.21 -48.43
CA ALA A 128 -12.03 -28.62 -48.13
C ALA A 128 -13.53 -28.73 -47.83
N GLU A 129 -14.20 -29.56 -48.57
CA GLU A 129 -15.63 -29.82 -48.35
C GLU A 129 -15.82 -30.48 -47.00
N LYS A 130 -16.51 -29.79 -46.06
CA LYS A 130 -16.72 -30.25 -44.70
C LYS A 130 -17.98 -31.05 -44.61
N LYS A 131 -17.89 -32.29 -44.16
CA LYS A 131 -19.01 -33.18 -43.91
C LYS A 131 -19.38 -33.20 -42.45
N ASN A 132 -20.63 -33.02 -42.13
CA ASN A 132 -21.16 -33.07 -40.78
C ASN A 132 -21.97 -34.34 -40.56
N VAL A 133 -21.57 -35.20 -39.64
CA VAL A 133 -22.31 -36.37 -39.21
C VAL A 133 -22.90 -36.11 -37.82
N ASN A 134 -24.17 -36.41 -37.67
CA ASN A 134 -24.84 -36.29 -36.37
C ASN A 134 -24.78 -37.62 -35.60
N VAL A 135 -24.22 -37.59 -34.42
CA VAL A 135 -24.30 -38.68 -33.46
C VAL A 135 -25.19 -38.25 -32.30
N TYR A 136 -25.72 -39.20 -31.57
CA TYR A 136 -26.70 -38.91 -30.52
C TYR A 136 -26.25 -39.48 -29.18
N SER A 137 -26.60 -38.81 -28.10
CA SER A 137 -26.28 -39.27 -26.76
C SER A 137 -27.40 -39.00 -25.78
N ALA A 138 -27.50 -39.86 -24.78
CA ALA A 138 -28.38 -39.68 -23.63
C ALA A 138 -27.74 -40.28 -22.38
N ARG A 139 -28.25 -39.91 -21.22
CA ARG A 139 -27.91 -40.59 -19.96
C ARG A 139 -28.89 -41.76 -19.74
N VAL A 140 -28.36 -42.97 -19.55
CA VAL A 140 -29.10 -44.19 -19.35
C VAL A 140 -28.77 -44.77 -17.99
N GLY A 141 -29.76 -45.42 -17.31
CA GLY A 141 -29.54 -46.01 -15.98
C GLY A 141 -29.85 -45.07 -14.79
N GLY A 142 -30.62 -44.00 -15.00
CA GLY A 142 -31.10 -43.13 -13.92
C GLY A 142 -30.05 -42.13 -13.40
N LYS A 143 -30.14 -41.79 -12.09
CA LYS A 143 -29.28 -40.76 -11.49
C LYS A 143 -27.76 -41.12 -11.49
N ASN A 144 -27.46 -42.40 -11.34
CA ASN A 144 -26.09 -42.94 -11.38
C ASN A 144 -25.77 -43.60 -12.73
N GLY A 145 -26.55 -43.31 -13.75
CA GLY A 145 -26.39 -43.91 -15.06
C GLY A 145 -25.20 -43.37 -15.83
N VAL A 146 -24.79 -44.15 -16.84
CA VAL A 146 -23.70 -43.82 -17.75
C VAL A 146 -24.19 -42.93 -18.89
N LYS A 147 -23.29 -42.18 -19.49
CA LYS A 147 -23.56 -41.48 -20.75
C LYS A 147 -23.44 -42.49 -21.89
N MET A 148 -24.53 -42.75 -22.62
CA MET A 148 -24.51 -43.59 -23.80
C MET A 148 -24.44 -42.71 -25.06
N ILE A 149 -23.56 -43.04 -25.97
CA ILE A 149 -23.38 -42.39 -27.26
C ILE A 149 -23.67 -43.47 -28.33
N ILE A 150 -24.53 -43.17 -29.26
CA ILE A 150 -24.86 -44.08 -30.36
C ILE A 150 -24.32 -43.54 -31.67
N LEU A 151 -23.66 -44.42 -32.44
CA LEU A 151 -23.09 -44.11 -33.72
C LEU A 151 -23.96 -44.72 -34.82
N PRO A 152 -24.15 -44.02 -35.96
CA PRO A 152 -24.71 -44.61 -37.17
C PRO A 152 -23.73 -45.65 -37.77
N LYS A 153 -24.21 -46.44 -38.70
CA LYS A 153 -23.33 -47.29 -39.51
C LYS A 153 -22.32 -46.43 -40.26
N ALA A 154 -21.05 -46.81 -40.20
CA ALA A 154 -19.95 -46.05 -40.84
C ALA A 154 -20.18 -45.91 -42.34
N GLU A 155 -20.65 -46.94 -43.00
CA GLU A 155 -20.96 -46.94 -44.41
C GLU A 155 -22.05 -45.92 -44.80
N SER A 156 -23.10 -45.82 -43.99
CA SER A 156 -24.17 -44.85 -44.24
C SER A 156 -23.76 -43.40 -43.90
N ALA A 157 -22.77 -43.24 -43.07
CA ALA A 157 -22.17 -41.96 -42.74
C ALA A 157 -21.04 -41.55 -43.73
N GLU A 158 -20.57 -42.51 -44.59
CA GLU A 158 -19.42 -42.32 -45.51
C GLU A 158 -18.19 -41.75 -44.80
N VAL A 159 -17.85 -42.28 -43.64
CA VAL A 159 -16.73 -41.86 -42.79
C VAL A 159 -16.11 -43.10 -42.17
N GLU A 160 -14.80 -43.12 -41.96
CA GLU A 160 -14.12 -44.22 -41.29
C GLU A 160 -14.63 -44.36 -39.85
N PHE A 161 -14.82 -45.61 -39.39
CA PHE A 161 -15.35 -45.89 -38.06
C PHE A 161 -14.48 -45.29 -36.93
N SER A 162 -13.17 -45.36 -37.09
CA SER A 162 -12.21 -44.80 -36.12
C SER A 162 -12.35 -43.28 -35.94
N ASP A 163 -12.55 -42.56 -37.02
CA ASP A 163 -12.73 -41.13 -37.04
C ASP A 163 -14.07 -40.71 -36.46
N LEU A 164 -15.13 -41.45 -36.86
CA LEU A 164 -16.48 -41.26 -36.30
C LEU A 164 -16.50 -41.49 -34.78
N LEU A 165 -15.85 -42.53 -34.29
CA LEU A 165 -15.71 -42.84 -32.87
C LEU A 165 -14.95 -41.74 -32.14
N TYR A 166 -13.78 -41.34 -32.66
CA TYR A 166 -12.98 -40.28 -32.08
C TYR A 166 -13.76 -38.95 -32.03
N GLY A 167 -14.34 -38.54 -33.14
CA GLY A 167 -15.09 -37.29 -33.21
C GLY A 167 -16.28 -37.26 -32.27
N ALA A 168 -17.00 -38.39 -32.13
CA ALA A 168 -18.10 -38.53 -31.20
C ALA A 168 -17.65 -38.37 -29.72
N ILE A 169 -16.58 -39.04 -29.33
CA ILE A 169 -16.00 -38.91 -27.99
C ILE A 169 -15.47 -37.51 -27.76
N TYR A 170 -14.70 -36.99 -28.69
CA TYR A 170 -14.10 -35.64 -28.57
C TYR A 170 -15.17 -34.58 -28.37
N ASN A 171 -16.17 -34.50 -29.25
CA ASN A 171 -17.22 -33.48 -29.16
C ASN A 171 -18.17 -33.69 -27.99
N SER A 172 -18.43 -34.94 -27.58
CA SER A 172 -19.37 -35.21 -26.50
C SER A 172 -18.73 -35.18 -25.10
N CYS A 173 -17.47 -35.51 -24.98
CA CYS A 173 -16.81 -35.70 -23.68
C CYS A 173 -15.64 -34.73 -23.44
N ILE A 174 -14.78 -34.54 -24.44
CA ILE A 174 -13.55 -33.74 -24.27
C ILE A 174 -13.85 -32.25 -24.44
N LYS A 175 -14.40 -31.85 -25.61
CA LYS A 175 -14.69 -30.44 -25.92
C LYS A 175 -15.64 -29.77 -24.93
N ASN A 176 -16.64 -30.48 -24.46
CA ASN A 176 -17.60 -29.97 -23.48
C ASN A 176 -17.00 -29.91 -22.05
N ASN A 177 -16.06 -30.81 -21.71
CA ASN A 177 -15.35 -30.75 -20.44
C ASN A 177 -14.25 -29.66 -20.42
N GLN A 178 -13.58 -29.40 -21.53
CA GLN A 178 -12.63 -28.30 -21.61
C GLN A 178 -13.28 -26.93 -21.36
N LYS A 179 -14.49 -26.67 -21.86
CA LYS A 179 -15.21 -25.41 -21.60
C LYS A 179 -15.75 -25.26 -20.17
N ARG A 180 -15.95 -26.37 -19.44
CA ARG A 180 -16.48 -26.37 -18.07
C ARG A 180 -15.40 -26.52 -17.00
N ALA A 181 -14.18 -26.94 -17.36
CA ALA A 181 -13.27 -27.56 -16.40
C ALA A 181 -12.29 -26.59 -15.71
N TRP A 182 -11.94 -25.45 -16.33
CA TRP A 182 -10.85 -24.65 -15.76
C TRP A 182 -11.18 -24.14 -14.35
N TRP A 183 -12.36 -23.58 -14.11
CA TRP A 183 -12.75 -23.06 -12.79
C TRP A 183 -13.06 -24.15 -11.76
N LYS A 184 -13.49 -25.38 -12.21
CA LYS A 184 -13.67 -26.54 -11.31
C LYS A 184 -12.38 -27.00 -10.65
N ASN A 185 -11.22 -26.70 -11.24
CA ASN A 185 -9.93 -27.01 -10.64
C ASN A 185 -9.56 -26.07 -9.48
N PHE A 186 -10.25 -24.95 -9.34
CA PHE A 186 -9.98 -23.94 -8.33
C PHE A 186 -10.99 -23.95 -7.18
N ILE A 187 -12.23 -24.37 -7.44
CA ILE A 187 -13.33 -24.33 -6.45
C ILE A 187 -13.67 -25.74 -5.99
N PRO A 188 -13.78 -26.01 -4.68
CA PRO A 188 -14.27 -27.30 -4.17
C PRO A 188 -15.68 -27.59 -4.65
N ILE A 189 -15.92 -28.78 -5.17
CA ILE A 189 -17.23 -29.20 -5.66
C ILE A 189 -17.66 -30.51 -4.98
N LYS A 190 -18.98 -30.76 -4.95
CA LYS A 190 -19.54 -32.00 -4.42
C LYS A 190 -19.04 -33.17 -5.27
N GLY A 191 -18.30 -34.10 -4.67
CA GLY A 191 -17.69 -35.27 -5.32
C GLY A 191 -16.17 -35.23 -5.39
N ASP A 192 -15.54 -34.12 -5.00
CA ASP A 192 -14.08 -34.07 -4.86
C ASP A 192 -13.61 -34.97 -3.71
N LYS A 193 -12.43 -35.58 -3.85
CA LYS A 193 -11.80 -36.35 -2.78
C LYS A 193 -11.35 -35.39 -1.65
N PRO A 194 -11.27 -35.84 -0.38
CA PRO A 194 -10.88 -34.97 0.75
C PRO A 194 -9.57 -34.20 0.52
N LEU A 195 -8.59 -34.81 -0.09
CA LEU A 195 -7.31 -34.17 -0.41
C LEU A 195 -7.45 -33.05 -1.49
N GLU A 196 -8.33 -33.25 -2.46
CA GLU A 196 -8.63 -32.23 -3.48
C GLU A 196 -9.40 -31.05 -2.90
N ILE A 197 -10.36 -31.33 -2.00
CA ILE A 197 -11.08 -30.27 -1.27
C ILE A 197 -10.09 -29.45 -0.47
N ALA A 198 -9.18 -30.09 0.27
CA ALA A 198 -8.15 -29.41 1.03
C ALA A 198 -7.24 -28.55 0.14
N ARG A 199 -6.73 -29.07 -0.97
CA ARG A 199 -5.90 -28.35 -1.94
C ARG A 199 -6.62 -27.13 -2.51
N LYS A 200 -7.85 -27.30 -2.98
CA LYS A 200 -8.65 -26.20 -3.56
C LYS A 200 -9.01 -25.14 -2.52
N SER A 201 -9.31 -25.57 -1.28
CA SER A 201 -9.60 -24.65 -0.17
C SER A 201 -8.37 -23.82 0.21
N ILE A 202 -7.19 -24.43 0.28
CA ILE A 202 -5.91 -23.73 0.52
C ILE A 202 -5.64 -22.73 -0.60
N LEU A 203 -5.84 -23.12 -1.85
CA LEU A 203 -5.65 -22.24 -3.00
C LEU A 203 -6.63 -21.04 -2.96
N MET A 204 -7.90 -21.27 -2.67
CA MET A 204 -8.90 -20.21 -2.52
C MET A 204 -8.52 -19.24 -1.38
N LEU A 205 -8.07 -19.78 -0.24
CA LEU A 205 -7.60 -18.97 0.88
C LEU A 205 -6.38 -18.13 0.47
N ALA A 206 -5.41 -18.73 -0.22
CA ALA A 206 -4.23 -18.00 -0.70
C ALA A 206 -4.60 -16.87 -1.68
N ILE A 207 -5.51 -17.12 -2.61
CA ILE A 207 -6.01 -16.09 -3.53
C ILE A 207 -6.73 -14.98 -2.76
N ALA A 208 -7.61 -15.32 -1.81
CA ALA A 208 -8.31 -14.35 -0.99
C ALA A 208 -7.32 -13.49 -0.17
N THR A 209 -6.34 -14.12 0.47
CA THR A 209 -5.28 -13.42 1.21
C THR A 209 -4.49 -12.48 0.30
N PHE A 210 -4.12 -12.93 -0.89
CA PHE A 210 -3.41 -12.11 -1.88
C PHE A 210 -4.22 -10.89 -2.32
N LEU A 211 -5.51 -11.07 -2.59
CA LEU A 211 -6.40 -9.97 -2.98
C LEU A 211 -6.58 -8.97 -1.84
N VAL A 212 -6.79 -9.44 -0.61
CA VAL A 212 -6.91 -8.57 0.57
C VAL A 212 -5.59 -7.80 0.79
N SER A 213 -4.46 -8.50 0.79
CA SER A 213 -3.14 -7.85 0.96
C SER A 213 -2.85 -6.87 -0.17
N GLY A 214 -3.20 -7.22 -1.41
CA GLY A 214 -3.04 -6.34 -2.58
C GLY A 214 -3.89 -5.07 -2.47
N THR A 215 -5.15 -5.18 -2.04
CA THR A 215 -6.01 -4.02 -1.83
C THR A 215 -5.53 -3.13 -0.69
N LEU A 216 -5.06 -3.71 0.42
CA LEU A 216 -4.48 -2.94 1.53
C LEU A 216 -3.23 -2.20 1.06
N LEU A 217 -2.32 -2.88 0.38
CA LEU A 217 -1.10 -2.28 -0.15
C LEU A 217 -1.38 -1.17 -1.18
N PHE A 218 -2.35 -1.39 -2.07
CA PHE A 218 -2.78 -0.38 -3.03
C PHE A 218 -3.36 0.86 -2.34
N ASN A 219 -4.15 0.66 -1.28
CA ASN A 219 -4.67 1.75 -0.47
C ASN A 219 -3.54 2.57 0.18
N GLU A 220 -2.54 1.88 0.78
CA GLU A 220 -1.41 2.56 1.44
C GLU A 220 -0.50 3.30 0.46
N LEU A 221 -0.16 2.69 -0.68
CA LEU A 221 0.85 3.22 -1.60
C LEU A 221 0.29 4.18 -2.65
N VAL A 222 -1.01 4.10 -2.97
CA VAL A 222 -1.60 4.87 -4.07
C VAL A 222 -2.72 5.78 -3.59
N ILE A 223 -3.74 5.24 -2.90
CA ILE A 223 -4.93 6.02 -2.56
C ILE A 223 -4.63 7.06 -1.49
N LYS A 224 -4.03 6.68 -0.35
CA LYS A 224 -3.74 7.62 0.73
C LYS A 224 -2.81 8.77 0.29
N PRO A 225 -1.67 8.52 -0.41
CA PRO A 225 -0.84 9.59 -0.95
C PRO A 225 -1.58 10.52 -1.92
N ALA A 226 -2.39 9.96 -2.83
CA ALA A 226 -3.15 10.74 -3.79
C ALA A 226 -4.20 11.66 -3.10
N VAL A 227 -4.86 11.16 -2.06
CA VAL A 227 -5.79 11.97 -1.26
C VAL A 227 -5.03 13.09 -0.53
N ALA A 228 -3.88 12.79 0.07
CA ALA A 228 -3.07 13.78 0.76
C ALA A 228 -2.57 14.89 -0.19
N ASP A 229 -2.12 14.53 -1.41
CA ASP A 229 -1.69 15.50 -2.42
C ASP A 229 -2.85 16.36 -2.91
N LYS A 230 -4.03 15.75 -3.12
CA LYS A 230 -5.24 16.48 -3.49
C LYS A 230 -5.62 17.50 -2.42
N THR A 231 -5.71 17.08 -1.15
CA THR A 231 -6.00 17.98 -0.03
C THR A 231 -4.96 19.09 0.06
N LYS A 232 -3.66 18.77 -0.07
CA LYS A 232 -2.59 19.77 -0.09
C LYS A 232 -2.77 20.80 -1.20
N SER A 233 -3.10 20.35 -2.42
CA SER A 233 -3.33 21.23 -3.57
C SER A 233 -4.55 22.13 -3.34
N GLU A 234 -5.68 21.58 -2.93
CA GLU A 234 -6.89 22.34 -2.62
C GLU A 234 -6.65 23.42 -1.56
N VAL A 235 -5.97 23.07 -0.47
CA VAL A 235 -5.62 24.02 0.60
C VAL A 235 -4.64 25.08 0.11
N LYS A 236 -3.69 24.74 -0.76
CA LYS A 236 -2.75 25.69 -1.37
C LYS A 236 -3.47 26.66 -2.29
N ASP A 237 -4.46 26.20 -3.05
CA ASP A 237 -5.26 27.04 -3.94
C ASP A 237 -6.04 28.10 -3.15
N LEU A 238 -6.54 27.79 -1.95
CA LEU A 238 -7.16 28.78 -1.06
C LEU A 238 -6.21 29.92 -0.68
N LEU A 239 -4.91 29.62 -0.50
CA LEU A 239 -3.90 30.64 -0.21
C LEU A 239 -3.56 31.48 -1.46
N THR A 240 -3.35 30.85 -2.62
CA THR A 240 -2.91 31.52 -3.86
C THR A 240 -4.00 32.36 -4.50
N GLU A 241 -5.26 31.96 -4.45
CA GLU A 241 -6.39 32.75 -4.94
C GLU A 241 -6.53 34.10 -4.20
N ALA A 242 -6.12 34.18 -2.93
CA ALA A 242 -6.13 35.41 -2.16
C ALA A 242 -5.02 36.39 -2.58
N THR A 243 -3.90 35.89 -3.12
CA THR A 243 -2.72 36.69 -3.46
C THR A 243 -2.65 37.14 -4.93
N GLY A 244 -3.61 36.70 -5.78
CA GLY A 244 -3.63 37.07 -7.21
C GLY A 244 -2.46 36.50 -8.00
N GLY A 245 -2.08 35.25 -7.73
CA GLY A 245 -1.20 34.42 -8.56
C GLY A 245 0.16 35.04 -8.87
N GLY A 246 1.04 35.08 -7.91
CA GLY A 246 2.42 35.47 -8.12
C GLY A 246 3.29 34.79 -7.08
N ASP A 247 3.84 33.63 -7.42
CA ASP A 247 4.98 33.04 -6.71
C ASP A 247 6.22 33.85 -7.14
N SER A 248 6.33 35.09 -6.62
CA SER A 248 7.58 35.83 -6.74
C SER A 248 8.51 35.31 -5.64
N ASP A 249 9.42 34.43 -6.03
CA ASP A 249 10.65 34.14 -5.28
C ASP A 249 11.56 35.40 -5.23
N ASP A 250 10.96 36.56 -4.96
CA ASP A 250 11.71 37.81 -4.81
C ASP A 250 12.48 37.76 -3.48
N ASP A 251 13.78 37.45 -3.61
CA ASP A 251 14.77 37.43 -2.54
C ASP A 251 14.97 38.81 -1.85
N ASP A 252 14.27 39.85 -2.27
CA ASP A 252 14.45 41.22 -1.77
C ASP A 252 13.25 41.70 -0.97
N TYR A 253 13.15 41.26 0.29
CA TYR A 253 12.12 41.71 1.25
C TYR A 253 12.29 43.15 1.75
N ASN A 254 13.04 44.00 1.03
CA ASN A 254 13.08 45.44 1.27
C ASN A 254 12.01 46.22 0.51
N ALA A 255 11.19 45.57 -0.32
CA ALA A 255 10.07 46.22 -0.96
C ALA A 255 8.93 46.43 0.05
N VAL A 256 8.59 47.65 0.31
CA VAL A 256 7.37 48.07 1.01
C VAL A 256 6.19 47.39 0.33
N ALA A 257 5.68 46.31 0.92
CA ALA A 257 4.52 45.60 0.39
C ALA A 257 3.36 46.60 0.19
N PRO A 258 2.62 46.58 -0.95
CA PRO A 258 1.51 47.45 -1.14
C PRO A 258 0.54 47.30 0.03
N LYS A 259 0.05 48.42 0.57
CA LYS A 259 -0.89 48.45 1.70
C LYS A 259 -2.15 47.66 1.31
N ARG A 260 -2.15 46.38 1.58
CA ARG A 260 -3.30 45.51 1.42
C ARG A 260 -4.30 45.78 2.54
N LYS A 261 -5.59 45.69 2.22
CA LYS A 261 -6.64 45.87 3.20
C LYS A 261 -6.56 44.74 4.21
N LYS A 262 -6.28 45.03 5.46
CA LYS A 262 -6.19 44.05 6.54
C LYS A 262 -7.61 43.70 7.03
N ILE A 263 -7.79 42.44 7.34
CA ILE A 263 -9.03 41.93 7.92
C ILE A 263 -8.82 41.85 9.43
N VAL A 264 -9.83 42.29 10.19
CA VAL A 264 -9.77 42.29 11.65
C VAL A 264 -10.59 41.12 12.19
N ILE A 265 -9.96 40.21 12.90
CA ILE A 265 -10.64 39.21 13.74
C ILE A 265 -10.25 39.49 15.19
N GLY A 266 -11.21 39.83 16.03
CA GLY A 266 -10.94 40.31 17.36
C GLY A 266 -10.24 41.68 17.36
N GLU A 267 -9.16 41.82 18.11
CA GLU A 267 -8.35 43.05 18.19
C GLU A 267 -7.16 43.09 17.21
N SER A 268 -6.88 41.97 16.51
CA SER A 268 -5.72 41.84 15.63
C SER A 268 -6.10 41.79 14.16
N GLU A 269 -5.35 42.52 13.33
CA GLU A 269 -5.53 42.51 11.86
C GLU A 269 -4.91 41.26 11.24
N ILE A 270 -5.70 40.53 10.45
CA ILE A 270 -5.27 39.31 9.74
C ILE A 270 -4.77 39.65 8.34
N LEU A 271 -3.75 38.91 7.90
CA LEU A 271 -3.28 38.98 6.53
C LEU A 271 -4.39 38.49 5.56
N PRO A 272 -4.69 39.24 4.48
CA PRO A 272 -5.72 38.85 3.51
C PRO A 272 -5.48 37.46 2.91
N ASP A 273 -4.23 37.04 2.80
CA ASP A 273 -3.82 35.73 2.27
C ASP A 273 -4.43 34.56 3.05
N PHE A 274 -4.80 34.76 4.31
CA PHE A 274 -5.36 33.72 5.18
C PHE A 274 -6.90 33.77 5.31
N GLU A 275 -7.58 34.73 4.71
CA GLU A 275 -9.04 34.89 4.84
C GLU A 275 -9.82 33.63 4.44
N LYS A 276 -9.51 33.08 3.26
CA LYS A 276 -10.19 31.88 2.76
C LYS A 276 -9.88 30.65 3.60
N LEU A 277 -8.62 30.49 4.02
CA LEU A 277 -8.22 29.39 4.89
C LEU A 277 -8.95 29.43 6.23
N LEU A 278 -9.08 30.62 6.83
CA LEU A 278 -9.78 30.82 8.10
C LEU A 278 -11.31 30.63 7.98
N ASN A 279 -11.88 30.91 6.81
CA ASN A 279 -13.28 30.63 6.56
C ASN A 279 -13.57 29.12 6.49
N GLU A 280 -12.65 28.35 5.93
CA GLU A 280 -12.75 26.89 5.85
C GLU A 280 -12.36 26.22 7.19
N ASN A 281 -11.29 26.70 7.82
CA ASN A 281 -10.83 26.15 9.10
C ASN A 281 -10.30 27.26 10.02
N LYS A 282 -11.06 27.54 11.09
CA LYS A 282 -10.74 28.58 12.09
C LYS A 282 -9.48 28.30 12.91
N ASP A 283 -9.02 27.06 12.91
CA ASP A 283 -7.79 26.64 13.58
C ASP A 283 -6.53 26.96 12.78
N THR A 284 -6.68 27.58 11.61
CA THR A 284 -5.55 28.03 10.79
C THR A 284 -4.74 29.09 11.53
N VAL A 285 -3.43 28.86 11.71
CA VAL A 285 -2.52 29.80 12.38
C VAL A 285 -1.37 30.26 11.52
N GLY A 286 -1.10 29.61 10.36
CA GLY A 286 -0.02 30.03 9.50
C GLY A 286 0.22 29.10 8.30
N TRP A 287 1.34 29.36 7.61
CA TRP A 287 1.82 28.59 6.48
C TRP A 287 3.35 28.47 6.52
N ILE A 288 3.87 27.24 6.40
CA ILE A 288 5.30 26.96 6.38
C ILE A 288 5.76 26.51 4.99
N LYS A 289 6.88 27.08 4.49
CA LYS A 289 7.53 26.66 3.23
C LYS A 289 9.03 26.58 3.45
N ILE A 290 9.64 25.43 3.15
CA ILE A 290 11.09 25.22 3.18
C ILE A 290 11.58 24.97 1.75
N PRO A 291 12.50 25.78 1.20
CA PRO A 291 12.99 25.62 -0.16
C PRO A 291 13.63 24.25 -0.39
N ASN A 292 13.56 23.76 -1.62
CA ASN A 292 14.11 22.46 -2.05
C ASN A 292 13.59 21.24 -1.26
N THR A 293 12.38 21.36 -0.71
CA THR A 293 11.66 20.28 0.00
C THR A 293 10.21 20.23 -0.42
N GLN A 294 9.51 19.17 0.00
CA GLN A 294 8.05 19.08 -0.13
C GLN A 294 7.28 19.85 0.96
N ILE A 295 8.01 20.48 1.91
CA ILE A 295 7.41 21.21 3.01
C ILE A 295 6.87 22.54 2.50
N ASP A 296 5.58 22.55 2.21
CA ASP A 296 4.79 23.69 1.75
C ASP A 296 3.35 23.42 2.21
N TYR A 297 3.07 23.76 3.50
CA TYR A 297 1.86 23.30 4.20
C TYR A 297 1.23 24.40 5.05
N VAL A 298 -0.09 24.34 5.16
CA VAL A 298 -0.85 25.06 6.18
C VAL A 298 -0.43 24.57 7.58
N VAL A 299 -0.48 25.47 8.54
CA VAL A 299 -0.28 25.17 9.97
C VAL A 299 -1.57 25.47 10.72
N CYS A 300 -2.04 24.50 11.50
CA CYS A 300 -3.23 24.63 12.34
C CYS A 300 -2.85 24.57 13.83
N GLN A 301 -3.74 25.05 14.71
CA GLN A 301 -3.63 24.85 16.15
C GLN A 301 -4.99 24.52 16.72
N SER A 302 -5.12 23.37 17.39
CA SER A 302 -6.37 23.00 18.04
C SER A 302 -6.77 24.03 19.09
N GLN A 303 -7.99 24.50 19.03
CA GLN A 303 -8.59 25.36 20.04
C GLN A 303 -9.22 24.56 21.19
N ASP A 304 -9.29 23.22 21.08
CA ASP A 304 -9.83 22.33 22.11
C ASP A 304 -8.71 21.90 23.06
N PRO A 305 -8.73 22.36 24.33
CA PRO A 305 -7.73 21.98 25.33
C PRO A 305 -7.76 20.48 25.68
N GLU A 306 -8.87 19.79 25.43
CA GLU A 306 -8.96 18.34 25.64
C GLU A 306 -8.36 17.53 24.48
N GLN A 307 -8.14 18.16 23.32
CA GLN A 307 -7.56 17.56 22.12
C GLN A 307 -6.39 18.41 21.56
N PRO A 308 -5.32 18.62 22.34
CA PRO A 308 -4.21 19.50 21.92
C PRO A 308 -3.45 18.98 20.70
N GLU A 309 -3.51 17.67 20.42
CA GLU A 309 -2.87 17.01 19.28
C GLU A 309 -3.90 16.59 18.21
N TYR A 310 -5.03 17.29 18.11
CA TYR A 310 -6.13 16.99 17.18
C TYR A 310 -5.62 16.76 15.75
N TYR A 311 -4.72 17.60 15.27
CA TYR A 311 -4.17 17.58 13.92
C TYR A 311 -3.11 16.51 13.67
N LEU A 312 -2.71 15.75 14.70
CA LEU A 312 -1.78 14.64 14.53
C LEU A 312 -2.35 13.56 13.59
N LYS A 313 -3.66 13.34 13.63
CA LYS A 313 -4.37 12.33 12.81
C LYS A 313 -5.56 12.92 12.05
N ARG A 314 -5.52 14.22 11.76
CA ARG A 314 -6.57 14.92 11.02
C ARG A 314 -5.98 15.79 9.92
N ASP A 315 -6.62 15.75 8.74
CA ASP A 315 -6.31 16.69 7.67
C ASP A 315 -6.83 18.10 7.98
N PHE A 316 -6.59 19.04 7.08
CA PHE A 316 -7.04 20.42 7.22
C PHE A 316 -8.55 20.56 7.43
N TYR A 317 -9.35 19.68 6.83
CA TYR A 317 -10.81 19.68 6.94
C TYR A 317 -11.35 18.90 8.14
N GLY A 318 -10.47 18.35 9.00
CA GLY A 318 -10.84 17.57 10.18
C GLY A 318 -11.14 16.10 9.90
N ASN A 319 -10.95 15.61 8.68
CA ASN A 319 -11.10 14.20 8.36
C ASN A 319 -9.91 13.39 8.88
N TYR A 320 -10.14 12.12 9.19
CA TYR A 320 -9.04 11.23 9.57
C TYR A 320 -8.01 11.12 8.45
N SER A 321 -6.75 11.31 8.79
CA SER A 321 -5.61 11.19 7.89
C SER A 321 -4.39 10.69 8.65
N ASP A 322 -3.72 9.66 8.14
CA ASP A 322 -2.45 9.20 8.69
C ASP A 322 -1.31 10.23 8.51
N TYR A 323 -1.46 11.12 7.55
CA TYR A 323 -0.53 12.23 7.31
C TYR A 323 -0.69 13.36 8.33
N GLY A 324 -1.90 13.52 8.89
CA GLY A 324 -2.22 14.65 9.74
C GLY A 324 -2.10 15.99 9.02
N THR A 325 -1.98 17.05 9.80
CA THR A 325 -1.66 18.41 9.36
C THR A 325 -0.49 18.91 10.21
N ILE A 326 0.37 19.77 9.67
CA ILE A 326 1.38 20.45 10.49
C ILE A 326 0.66 21.31 11.52
N PHE A 327 1.04 21.19 12.79
CA PHE A 327 0.33 21.92 13.84
C PHE A 327 1.25 22.60 14.85
N LEU A 328 0.78 23.73 15.36
CA LEU A 328 1.42 24.48 16.42
C LEU A 328 1.07 23.85 17.77
N ASP A 329 2.08 23.62 18.60
CA ASP A 329 1.93 23.08 19.95
C ASP A 329 1.04 23.99 20.82
N TYR A 330 0.15 23.41 21.60
CA TYR A 330 -0.76 24.15 22.47
C TYR A 330 -0.04 25.02 23.53
N ARG A 331 1.23 24.71 23.83
CA ARG A 331 2.10 25.47 24.74
C ARG A 331 2.70 26.72 24.10
N SER A 332 2.48 26.92 22.81
CA SER A 332 3.02 28.02 22.03
C SER A 332 1.90 28.84 21.41
N PRO A 333 1.27 29.76 22.14
CA PRO A 333 0.39 30.75 21.49
C PRO A 333 1.19 31.57 20.47
N LEU A 334 0.52 32.19 19.47
CA LEU A 334 1.19 32.85 18.36
C LEU A 334 2.10 34.03 18.77
N ASP A 335 1.96 34.56 19.96
CA ASP A 335 2.82 35.56 20.57
C ASP A 335 3.93 34.96 21.45
N ALA A 336 4.05 33.63 21.48
CA ALA A 336 5.08 32.95 22.24
C ALA A 336 6.48 33.28 21.74
N LYS A 337 7.45 33.24 22.65
CA LYS A 337 8.87 33.44 22.38
C LYS A 337 9.48 32.33 21.51
N ASN A 338 8.85 31.14 21.51
CA ASN A 338 9.24 29.99 20.69
C ASN A 338 7.97 29.30 20.18
N LEU A 339 7.76 29.31 18.88
CA LEU A 339 6.65 28.66 18.18
C LEU A 339 7.06 27.23 17.83
N ILE A 340 6.38 26.22 18.38
CA ILE A 340 6.75 24.82 18.23
C ILE A 340 5.81 24.14 17.23
N LEU A 341 6.30 23.75 16.08
CA LEU A 341 5.56 23.08 15.03
C LEU A 341 5.87 21.60 15.02
N HIS A 342 4.81 20.79 14.97
CA HIS A 342 4.89 19.34 14.86
C HIS A 342 4.41 18.87 13.49
N GLY A 343 5.07 17.85 12.95
CA GLY A 343 4.67 17.18 11.73
C GLY A 343 5.20 15.76 11.67
N HIS A 344 4.46 14.86 11.01
CA HIS A 344 4.90 13.49 10.81
C HIS A 344 6.17 13.37 9.98
N HIS A 345 6.94 12.35 10.22
CA HIS A 345 7.97 11.85 9.31
C HIS A 345 7.37 10.70 8.50
N MET A 346 6.86 11.00 7.31
CA MET A 346 6.28 10.01 6.43
C MET A 346 7.35 9.34 5.56
N ASN A 347 7.24 8.01 5.36
CA ASN A 347 8.20 7.24 4.57
C ASN A 347 8.25 7.66 3.08
N ASP A 348 7.20 8.28 2.59
CA ASP A 348 7.09 8.79 1.22
C ASP A 348 7.64 10.23 1.05
N GLY A 349 8.28 10.76 2.07
CA GLY A 349 8.92 12.08 2.05
C GLY A 349 8.00 13.26 2.34
N ARG A 350 6.71 13.02 2.64
CA ARG A 350 5.74 14.08 2.95
C ARG A 350 5.85 14.57 4.38
N MET A 351 5.07 15.60 4.69
CA MET A 351 5.01 16.28 5.97
C MET A 351 6.40 16.81 6.36
N PHE A 352 6.90 16.51 7.56
CA PHE A 352 8.23 16.95 8.02
C PHE A 352 9.35 15.95 7.77
N ALA A 353 9.14 14.92 6.93
CA ALA A 353 10.19 13.94 6.60
C ALA A 353 11.44 14.60 6.00
N ASN A 354 11.27 15.62 5.16
CA ASN A 354 12.41 16.32 4.53
C ASN A 354 13.23 17.17 5.50
N LEU A 355 12.80 17.38 6.75
CA LEU A 355 13.65 18.01 7.76
C LEU A 355 14.96 17.23 7.98
N LEU A 356 14.94 15.90 7.76
CA LEU A 356 16.13 15.07 7.90
C LEU A 356 17.22 15.39 6.86
N TYR A 357 16.90 16.08 5.77
CA TYR A 357 17.90 16.56 4.82
C TYR A 357 18.91 17.50 5.48
N TYR A 358 18.54 18.19 6.55
CA TYR A 358 19.42 19.03 7.34
C TYR A 358 20.50 18.27 8.13
N GLN A 359 20.53 16.94 8.07
CA GLN A 359 21.69 16.16 8.53
C GLN A 359 22.90 16.34 7.60
N ASP A 360 22.65 16.69 6.32
CA ASP A 360 23.71 17.05 5.38
C ASP A 360 24.01 18.56 5.46
N ILE A 361 25.26 18.87 5.72
CA ILE A 361 25.74 20.26 5.78
C ILE A 361 25.59 21.00 4.45
N ASN A 362 25.64 20.29 3.31
CA ASN A 362 25.46 20.92 2.01
C ASN A 362 24.02 21.38 1.85
N PHE A 363 23.07 20.56 2.27
CA PHE A 363 21.65 20.95 2.26
C PHE A 363 21.41 22.16 3.16
N TYR A 364 22.01 22.21 4.36
CA TYR A 364 21.95 23.39 5.22
C TYR A 364 22.55 24.63 4.54
N LYS A 365 23.70 24.49 3.88
CA LYS A 365 24.36 25.63 3.21
C LYS A 365 23.53 26.20 2.06
N GLU A 366 22.79 25.37 1.38
CA GLU A 366 21.87 25.78 0.31
C GLU A 366 20.56 26.36 0.86
N ASN A 367 20.10 25.87 2.01
CA ASN A 367 18.80 26.19 2.59
C ASN A 367 18.91 26.64 4.05
N PRO A 368 19.71 27.69 4.38
CA PRO A 368 19.96 28.10 5.76
C PRO A 368 18.80 28.87 6.39
N ALA A 369 17.76 29.17 5.61
CA ALA A 369 16.59 29.92 6.03
C ALA A 369 15.32 29.40 5.31
N PHE A 370 14.19 29.62 5.94
CA PHE A 370 12.90 29.22 5.40
C PHE A 370 11.80 30.26 5.73
N THR A 371 10.60 30.08 5.20
CA THR A 371 9.46 30.95 5.45
C THR A 371 8.46 30.25 6.37
N PHE A 372 8.04 30.92 7.43
CA PHE A 372 6.87 30.57 8.20
C PHE A 372 6.08 31.87 8.46
N ASN A 373 4.95 31.97 7.80
CA ASN A 373 4.03 33.09 7.93
C ASN A 373 2.94 32.71 8.95
N THR A 374 2.70 33.57 9.90
CA THR A 374 1.50 33.45 10.74
C THR A 374 0.33 34.16 10.06
N ILE A 375 -0.88 33.97 10.55
CA ILE A 375 -2.05 34.71 10.05
C ILE A 375 -1.92 36.22 10.24
N TYR A 376 -0.99 36.69 11.06
CA TYR A 376 -0.79 38.11 11.37
C TYR A 376 0.39 38.75 10.63
N GLU A 377 1.40 37.94 10.25
CA GLU A 377 2.63 38.48 9.69
C GLU A 377 3.35 37.52 8.75
N LYS A 378 4.11 38.08 7.80
CA LYS A 378 5.03 37.35 6.94
C LYS A 378 6.42 37.41 7.55
N ALA A 379 7.08 36.26 7.73
CA ALA A 379 8.40 36.20 8.31
C ALA A 379 9.29 35.13 7.65
N LYS A 380 10.57 35.44 7.53
CA LYS A 380 11.63 34.49 7.22
C LYS A 380 12.39 34.15 8.49
N TRP A 381 12.93 32.93 8.55
CA TRP A 381 13.54 32.34 9.73
C TRP A 381 14.89 31.76 9.39
N LYS A 382 15.94 32.12 10.10
CA LYS A 382 17.32 31.64 9.94
C LYS A 382 17.57 30.49 10.90
N ILE A 383 18.03 29.35 10.38
CA ILE A 383 18.28 28.16 11.18
C ILE A 383 19.51 28.38 12.07
N ILE A 384 19.30 28.16 13.36
CA ILE A 384 20.31 28.33 14.40
C ILE A 384 20.80 27.00 14.97
N SER A 385 20.01 25.94 14.88
CA SER A 385 20.35 24.63 15.45
C SER A 385 19.58 23.50 14.78
N ILE A 386 20.22 22.35 14.65
CA ILE A 386 19.68 21.12 14.10
C ILE A 386 20.16 19.99 14.99
N TYR A 387 19.25 19.22 15.61
CA TYR A 387 19.68 18.19 16.55
C TYR A 387 18.68 17.04 16.67
N LYS A 388 19.15 15.94 17.28
CA LYS A 388 18.33 14.78 17.66
C LYS A 388 18.18 14.74 19.19
N THR A 389 17.00 14.34 19.65
CA THR A 389 16.73 14.23 21.09
C THR A 389 15.76 13.11 21.40
N ASN A 390 15.80 12.62 22.65
CA ASN A 390 14.86 11.62 23.17
C ASN A 390 13.55 12.26 23.63
N THR A 391 12.52 11.43 23.76
CA THR A 391 11.28 11.76 24.48
C THR A 391 11.04 10.83 25.66
N LEU A 392 11.77 9.69 25.71
CA LEU A 392 11.65 8.71 26.79
C LEU A 392 12.71 8.94 27.85
N GLU A 393 12.30 8.96 29.14
CA GLU A 393 13.24 9.09 30.27
C GLU A 393 14.23 7.91 30.36
N SER A 394 13.87 6.73 29.84
CA SER A 394 14.74 5.55 29.77
C SER A 394 15.97 5.74 28.87
N GLN A 395 15.95 6.72 27.98
CA GLN A 395 17.00 7.04 27.02
C GLN A 395 17.94 8.16 27.53
N GLY A 396 17.74 8.63 28.76
CA GLY A 396 18.50 9.70 29.37
C GLY A 396 17.62 10.88 29.78
N GLU A 397 18.25 11.87 30.42
CA GLU A 397 17.55 13.09 30.83
C GLU A 397 16.92 13.79 29.61
N PHE A 398 15.60 14.03 29.68
CA PHE A 398 14.87 14.73 28.63
C PHE A 398 15.22 16.22 28.62
N PHE A 399 15.76 16.69 27.54
CA PHE A 399 15.88 18.12 27.26
C PHE A 399 14.51 18.67 26.85
N ASN A 400 13.87 19.42 27.74
CA ASN A 400 12.58 20.01 27.43
C ASN A 400 12.70 21.13 26.40
N TYR A 401 12.67 20.77 25.13
CA TYR A 401 12.65 21.73 24.00
C TYR A 401 11.23 22.28 23.73
N LEU A 402 10.21 21.69 24.32
CA LEU A 402 8.80 22.06 24.16
C LEU A 402 8.43 23.23 25.08
N ARG A 403 9.16 24.33 24.95
CA ARG A 403 8.97 25.54 25.75
C ARG A 403 8.63 26.71 24.85
N GLY A 404 7.36 27.17 24.89
CA GLY A 404 6.90 28.37 24.16
C GLY A 404 7.25 29.67 24.88
N THR A 405 7.30 29.66 26.23
CA THR A 405 7.49 30.85 27.08
C THR A 405 8.66 30.67 28.05
N PHE A 406 9.22 31.78 28.49
CA PHE A 406 10.39 31.85 29.38
C PHE A 406 10.17 32.87 30.49
N GLU A 407 10.66 32.57 31.69
CA GLU A 407 10.43 33.44 32.87
C GLU A 407 11.30 34.71 32.82
N THR A 408 12.49 34.60 32.21
CA THR A 408 13.48 35.71 32.12
C THR A 408 14.31 35.59 30.87
N GLU A 409 14.96 36.68 30.45
CA GLU A 409 15.95 36.70 29.36
C GLU A 409 17.09 35.70 29.59
N SER A 410 17.57 35.59 30.83
CA SER A 410 18.63 34.62 31.18
C SER A 410 18.11 33.17 31.03
N ASP A 411 16.86 32.89 31.37
CA ASP A 411 16.27 31.57 31.15
C ASP A 411 16.12 31.24 29.65
N PHE A 412 15.75 32.23 28.84
CA PHE A 412 15.69 32.11 27.39
C PHE A 412 17.08 31.87 26.79
N MET A 413 18.10 32.66 27.20
CA MET A 413 19.47 32.48 26.67
C MET A 413 20.10 31.15 27.12
N ASN A 414 19.81 30.67 28.33
CA ASN A 414 20.22 29.35 28.76
C ASN A 414 19.52 28.23 27.92
N TYR A 415 18.28 28.43 27.53
CA TYR A 415 17.61 27.52 26.61
C TYR A 415 18.30 27.51 25.23
N ILE A 416 18.59 28.69 24.67
CA ILE A 416 19.31 28.79 23.37
C ILE A 416 20.69 28.13 23.46
N TYR A 417 21.44 28.37 24.54
CA TYR A 417 22.72 27.72 24.76
C TYR A 417 22.61 26.19 24.74
N GLN A 418 21.63 25.65 25.42
CA GLN A 418 21.34 24.21 25.41
C GLN A 418 20.96 23.70 24.02
N VAL A 419 20.17 24.44 23.26
CA VAL A 419 19.77 24.12 21.87
C VAL A 419 20.99 24.12 20.95
N ARG A 420 21.84 25.14 21.05
CA ARG A 420 23.08 25.29 20.24
C ARG A 420 24.10 24.20 20.54
N ALA A 421 24.24 23.81 21.79
CA ALA A 421 25.18 22.76 22.21
C ALA A 421 24.78 21.37 21.68
N ARG A 422 23.53 21.17 21.33
CA ARG A 422 22.99 19.93 20.73
C ARG A 422 23.08 19.90 19.21
N SER A 423 23.35 21.06 18.59
CA SER A 423 23.36 21.16 17.15
C SER A 423 24.44 20.30 16.51
N ILE A 424 24.07 19.52 15.50
CA ILE A 424 25.01 18.74 14.67
C ILE A 424 25.76 19.60 13.66
N ILE A 425 25.28 20.82 13.42
CA ILE A 425 25.93 21.81 12.55
C ILE A 425 26.17 23.09 13.34
N ASP A 426 27.38 23.63 13.29
CA ASP A 426 27.71 24.97 13.78
C ASP A 426 27.13 25.99 12.80
N CYS A 427 25.90 26.43 13.07
CA CYS A 427 25.16 27.40 12.23
C CYS A 427 25.73 28.83 12.49
N PRO A 428 26.17 29.57 11.46
CA PRO A 428 26.76 30.91 11.63
C PRO A 428 25.69 32.01 11.71
N VAL A 429 24.73 31.84 12.57
CA VAL A 429 23.65 32.80 12.83
C VAL A 429 23.72 33.26 14.27
N ASP A 430 23.75 34.56 14.47
CA ASP A 430 23.73 35.18 15.80
C ASP A 430 22.36 35.11 16.45
N VAL A 431 22.32 35.16 17.76
CA VAL A 431 21.07 35.12 18.56
C VAL A 431 21.23 36.00 19.81
N ASN A 432 20.12 36.63 20.20
CA ASN A 432 20.08 37.44 21.43
C ASN A 432 18.71 37.32 22.15
N GLU A 433 18.55 38.06 23.23
CA GLU A 433 17.39 38.06 24.11
C GLU A 433 16.10 38.52 23.42
N ASP A 434 16.20 39.39 22.41
CA ASP A 434 15.04 39.99 21.72
C ASP A 434 14.46 39.05 20.67
N ASP A 435 15.21 38.01 20.24
CA ASP A 435 14.82 37.12 19.17
C ASP A 435 13.61 36.23 19.53
N THR A 436 12.80 35.96 18.55
CA THR A 436 11.72 34.97 18.59
C THR A 436 12.15 33.73 17.81
N LEU A 437 11.80 32.54 18.32
CA LEU A 437 12.19 31.27 17.74
C LEU A 437 10.99 30.55 17.12
N VAL A 438 11.30 29.70 16.11
CA VAL A 438 10.44 28.62 15.67
C VAL A 438 11.20 27.31 15.78
N THR A 439 10.55 26.30 16.32
CA THR A 439 11.09 24.96 16.50
C THR A 439 10.26 23.98 15.68
N LEU A 440 10.86 23.30 14.72
CA LEU A 440 10.24 22.27 13.90
C LEU A 440 10.61 20.89 14.46
N SER A 441 9.63 20.06 14.76
CA SER A 441 9.84 18.76 15.39
C SER A 441 9.16 17.64 14.59
N THR A 442 9.93 16.59 14.28
CA THR A 442 9.44 15.37 13.66
C THR A 442 10.06 14.12 14.29
N CYS A 443 9.56 12.95 13.94
CA CYS A 443 10.15 11.69 14.39
C CYS A 443 11.50 11.42 13.71
N ALA A 444 12.47 10.92 14.49
CA ALA A 444 13.69 10.31 14.02
C ALA A 444 13.68 8.82 14.42
N TYR A 445 14.27 7.99 13.59
CA TYR A 445 14.21 6.53 13.77
C TYR A 445 15.53 5.93 14.25
N ASP A 446 16.43 6.76 14.78
CA ASP A 446 17.70 6.27 15.38
C ASP A 446 17.45 5.43 16.62
N PHE A 447 16.46 5.83 17.43
CA PHE A 447 15.94 5.12 18.60
C PHE A 447 14.43 5.28 18.68
N ASP A 448 13.78 4.47 19.51
CA ASP A 448 12.33 4.57 19.71
C ASP A 448 11.93 5.95 20.19
N GLN A 449 10.90 6.52 19.57
CA GLN A 449 10.35 7.84 19.86
C GLN A 449 11.36 9.01 19.86
N PHE A 450 12.50 8.89 19.18
CA PHE A 450 13.41 10.01 18.97
C PHE A 450 12.78 11.11 18.13
N ARG A 451 13.28 12.32 18.32
CA ARG A 451 12.86 13.48 17.52
C ARG A 451 14.06 14.09 16.81
N PHE A 452 13.79 14.52 15.58
CA PHE A 452 14.65 15.40 14.81
C PHE A 452 14.09 16.82 14.92
N VAL A 453 14.93 17.75 15.34
CA VAL A 453 14.50 19.11 15.67
C VAL A 453 15.36 20.11 14.92
N VAL A 454 14.69 21.08 14.26
CA VAL A 454 15.31 22.24 13.61
C VAL A 454 14.81 23.49 14.31
N VAL A 455 15.70 24.30 14.81
CA VAL A 455 15.36 25.56 15.47
C VAL A 455 15.87 26.71 14.64
N ALA A 456 15.02 27.70 14.42
CA ALA A 456 15.37 28.90 13.70
C ALA A 456 14.93 30.15 14.48
N ARG A 457 15.63 31.26 14.29
CA ARG A 457 15.19 32.56 14.77
C ARG A 457 14.58 33.38 13.65
N ARG A 458 13.64 34.23 14.01
CA ARG A 458 13.05 35.20 13.09
C ARG A 458 14.12 36.16 12.56
N VAL A 459 14.03 36.50 11.27
CA VAL A 459 14.81 37.58 10.67
C VAL A 459 14.37 38.90 11.30
N ARG A 460 15.33 39.64 11.84
CA ARG A 460 15.07 40.91 12.54
C ARG A 460 14.67 42.00 11.55
N GLU A 461 13.99 43.04 12.01
CA GLU A 461 13.64 44.18 11.19
C GLU A 461 14.91 44.84 10.60
N GLY A 462 14.94 45.10 9.30
CA GLY A 462 16.09 45.64 8.58
C GLY A 462 17.23 44.64 8.32
N GLU A 463 17.08 43.38 8.77
CA GLU A 463 18.05 42.32 8.46
C GLU A 463 17.67 41.60 7.16
N THR A 464 18.68 41.23 6.35
CA THR A 464 18.44 40.35 5.19
C THR A 464 18.23 38.89 5.63
N ALA A 465 17.37 38.16 4.90
CA ALA A 465 17.20 36.73 5.15
C ALA A 465 18.41 35.88 4.73
N LYS A 466 19.33 36.44 3.94
CA LYS A 466 20.53 35.75 3.49
C LYS A 466 21.45 35.42 4.67
N VAL A 467 21.98 34.19 4.69
CA VAL A 467 22.95 33.73 5.68
C VAL A 467 24.29 33.45 4.97
N ASP A 468 25.39 34.02 5.50
CA ASP A 468 26.71 33.59 5.07
C ASP A 468 27.08 32.24 5.69
N THR A 469 26.96 31.19 4.88
CA THR A 469 27.23 29.82 5.31
C THR A 469 28.68 29.37 5.12
N SER A 470 29.59 30.29 4.74
CA SER A 470 30.99 29.97 4.46
C SER A 470 31.72 29.35 5.67
N THR A 471 31.34 29.75 6.88
CA THR A 471 31.93 29.27 8.14
C THR A 471 31.14 28.11 8.76
N ALA A 472 30.02 27.69 8.13
CA ALA A 472 29.25 26.56 8.62
C ALA A 472 30.01 25.24 8.47
N LYS A 473 30.04 24.45 9.51
CA LYS A 473 30.73 23.16 9.60
C LYS A 473 29.96 22.18 10.47
N MET A 474 30.24 20.89 10.33
CA MET A 474 29.72 19.89 11.27
C MET A 474 30.28 20.19 12.67
N ALA A 475 29.40 20.14 13.66
CA ALA A 475 29.81 20.34 15.05
C ALA A 475 30.70 19.17 15.51
N SER A 476 31.80 19.51 16.20
CA SER A 476 32.79 18.50 16.60
C SER A 476 32.35 17.61 17.74
N ASN A 477 31.47 18.08 18.61
CA ASN A 477 31.05 17.36 19.81
C ASN A 477 29.62 17.77 20.27
N PRO A 478 28.59 17.49 19.46
CA PRO A 478 27.21 17.82 19.83
C PRO A 478 26.73 16.98 21.02
N VAL A 479 25.88 17.56 21.84
CA VAL A 479 25.27 16.86 22.99
C VAL A 479 24.10 16.01 22.53
N TYR A 480 24.22 14.70 22.69
CA TYR A 480 23.16 13.73 22.47
C TYR A 480 22.54 13.24 23.79
N PRO A 481 21.39 12.53 23.75
CA PRO A 481 20.86 11.77 24.88
C PRO A 481 21.81 10.64 25.34
N ASP A 482 21.64 10.14 26.56
CA ASP A 482 22.54 9.14 27.14
C ASP A 482 22.59 7.84 26.33
N CYS A 483 21.45 7.36 25.83
CA CYS A 483 21.36 6.17 24.97
C CYS A 483 22.24 6.24 23.72
N TRP A 484 22.51 7.44 23.19
CA TRP A 484 23.42 7.62 22.06
C TRP A 484 24.85 7.20 22.42
N TYR A 485 25.34 7.65 23.58
CA TYR A 485 26.68 7.31 24.05
C TYR A 485 26.78 5.85 24.48
N GLU A 486 25.70 5.26 24.97
CA GLU A 486 25.63 3.82 25.26
C GLU A 486 25.73 2.98 23.98
N ALA A 487 25.09 3.41 22.89
CA ALA A 487 25.06 2.67 21.62
C ALA A 487 26.32 2.89 20.76
N TYR A 488 26.83 4.13 20.70
CA TYR A 488 27.89 4.52 19.76
C TYR A 488 29.21 4.89 20.45
N GLY A 489 29.25 4.89 21.77
CA GLY A 489 30.42 5.28 22.54
C GLY A 489 30.62 6.82 22.58
N GLY A 490 31.74 7.23 23.13
CA GLY A 490 32.06 8.64 23.33
C GLY A 490 31.77 9.13 24.74
N LYS A 491 32.00 10.43 24.97
CA LYS A 491 31.75 11.05 26.26
C LYS A 491 30.83 12.24 26.11
N LYS A 492 29.74 12.23 26.87
CA LYS A 492 28.73 13.31 26.87
C LYS A 492 29.39 14.61 27.39
N PRO A 493 29.33 15.71 26.62
CA PRO A 493 29.78 17.01 27.09
C PRO A 493 29.01 17.46 28.33
N VAL A 494 29.72 18.06 29.27
CA VAL A 494 29.11 18.69 30.45
C VAL A 494 28.91 20.16 30.12
N LEU A 495 27.63 20.57 30.12
CA LEU A 495 27.27 21.96 29.86
C LEU A 495 27.24 22.76 31.15
N THR A 496 27.77 23.99 31.10
CA THR A 496 27.64 25.01 32.13
C THR A 496 26.38 25.85 31.94
N SER A 497 26.26 26.99 32.58
CA SER A 497 25.22 27.98 32.24
C SER A 497 25.69 28.82 31.03
N PHE A 498 24.71 29.49 30.37
CA PHE A 498 25.02 30.45 29.30
C PHE A 498 26.00 31.52 29.79
N GLU A 499 25.76 32.05 30.97
CA GLU A 499 26.58 33.10 31.58
C GLU A 499 28.02 32.63 31.85
N GLU A 500 28.19 31.41 32.39
CA GLU A 500 29.50 30.81 32.64
C GLU A 500 30.25 30.58 31.33
N ALA A 501 29.58 30.05 30.29
CA ALA A 501 30.16 29.83 28.99
C ALA A 501 30.52 31.14 28.24
N LEU A 502 29.68 32.17 28.40
CA LEU A 502 29.92 33.49 27.86
C LEU A 502 31.14 34.15 28.52
N ALA A 503 31.20 34.08 29.86
CA ALA A 503 32.35 34.59 30.61
C ALA A 503 33.68 33.88 30.26
N ALA A 504 33.58 32.57 29.96
CA ALA A 504 34.69 31.75 29.48
C ALA A 504 35.04 31.97 28.00
N LYS A 505 34.35 32.86 27.29
CA LYS A 505 34.50 33.15 25.83
C LYS A 505 34.29 31.91 24.94
N GLN A 506 33.46 30.99 25.37
CA GLN A 506 33.11 29.79 24.60
C GLN A 506 31.95 30.03 23.61
N ILE A 507 31.24 31.15 23.77
CA ILE A 507 30.08 31.51 22.93
C ILE A 507 30.52 32.59 21.93
N THR A 508 30.43 32.31 20.66
CA THR A 508 30.79 33.19 19.55
C THR A 508 29.62 33.79 18.80
N TRP A 509 28.45 33.20 19.00
CA TRP A 509 27.20 33.50 18.26
C TRP A 509 26.28 34.49 19.00
N TYR A 510 26.63 34.93 20.21
CA TYR A 510 25.82 35.86 20.95
C TYR A 510 26.04 37.30 20.48
N ASP A 511 24.98 37.97 20.05
CA ASP A 511 24.94 39.37 19.69
C ASP A 511 24.23 40.16 20.81
N ASN A 512 24.97 40.85 21.66
CA ASN A 512 24.41 41.61 22.76
C ASN A 512 23.71 42.89 22.27
N PRO A 513 22.40 42.98 22.20
CA PRO A 513 21.66 44.11 21.64
C PRO A 513 21.80 45.38 22.47
N HIS A 514 22.03 45.23 23.77
CA HIS A 514 22.05 46.36 24.70
C HIS A 514 23.45 46.87 24.99
N LYS A 515 24.53 46.27 24.42
CA LYS A 515 25.93 46.60 24.68
C LYS A 515 26.27 46.78 26.17
N LYS A 516 25.49 46.20 27.08
CA LYS A 516 25.77 46.18 28.51
C LYS A 516 27.04 45.36 28.71
N LYS A 517 28.10 45.98 29.28
CA LYS A 517 29.26 45.25 29.76
C LYS A 517 28.75 44.28 30.87
N TRP A 518 28.59 43.05 30.52
CA TRP A 518 28.32 41.99 31.48
C TRP A 518 29.51 41.94 32.46
N ASN A 519 29.29 42.37 33.69
CA ASN A 519 30.28 42.21 34.74
C ASN A 519 30.19 40.73 35.22
N ALA A 520 31.27 39.99 34.98
CA ALA A 520 31.43 38.58 35.41
C ALA A 520 31.10 38.36 36.90
N SER A 521 31.22 39.41 37.73
CA SER A 521 30.88 39.37 39.14
C SER A 521 29.38 39.36 39.42
N GLU A 522 28.53 39.94 38.59
CA GLU A 522 27.05 39.88 38.72
C GLU A 522 26.48 38.54 38.27
N ALA A 523 27.02 38.00 37.15
CA ALA A 523 26.68 36.67 36.68
C ALA A 523 26.98 35.59 37.73
N GLN A 524 28.15 35.71 38.40
CA GLN A 524 28.54 34.79 39.44
C GLN A 524 27.65 34.92 40.70
N LYS A 525 27.18 36.13 41.04
CA LYS A 525 26.23 36.38 42.14
C LYS A 525 24.84 35.81 41.81
N GLU A 526 24.38 35.92 40.60
CA GLU A 526 23.08 35.42 40.18
C GLU A 526 23.07 33.90 40.05
N ALA A 527 24.10 33.27 39.49
CA ALA A 527 24.32 31.82 39.48
C ALA A 527 24.34 31.23 40.88
N THR A 528 24.98 31.94 41.81
CA THR A 528 25.02 31.55 43.24
C THR A 528 23.62 31.68 43.90
N ARG A 529 22.86 32.73 43.57
CA ARG A 529 21.47 32.91 44.01
C ARG A 529 20.55 31.82 43.48
N GLN A 530 20.68 31.47 42.22
CA GLN A 530 19.87 30.41 41.61
C GLN A 530 20.24 29.03 42.17
N LYS A 531 21.55 28.74 42.36
CA LYS A 531 22.03 27.51 43.00
C LYS A 531 21.48 27.36 44.43
N ASN A 532 21.37 28.45 45.13
CA ASN A 532 20.79 28.50 46.48
C ASN A 532 19.24 28.40 46.49
N LYS A 533 18.55 28.98 45.47
CA LYS A 533 17.10 28.80 45.27
C LYS A 533 16.78 27.35 44.90
N ARG A 534 17.60 26.73 44.02
CA ARG A 534 17.45 25.30 43.66
C ARG A 534 17.66 24.36 44.87
N ARG A 535 18.65 24.66 45.73
CA ARG A 535 18.86 23.92 46.99
C ARG A 535 17.70 24.06 47.96
N LYS A 536 17.08 25.24 48.08
CA LYS A 536 15.89 25.46 48.92
C LYS A 536 14.63 24.81 48.34
N ARG A 537 14.47 24.71 47.03
CA ARG A 537 13.32 24.04 46.36
C ARG A 537 13.45 22.52 46.31
N LYS A 538 14.66 21.94 46.42
CA LYS A 538 14.84 20.48 46.41
C LYS A 538 14.38 19.77 47.69
N LYS A 539 14.19 20.48 48.82
CA LYS A 539 13.79 19.86 50.08
C LYS A 539 12.29 19.43 50.21
N PRO A 540 11.27 20.05 49.59
CA PRO A 540 9.90 19.58 49.71
C PRO A 540 9.40 18.65 48.56
N ARG A 541 10.16 18.47 47.47
CA ARG A 541 9.63 17.77 46.28
C ARG A 541 9.65 16.23 46.33
N ARG A 542 10.22 15.61 47.38
CA ARG A 542 10.18 14.13 47.50
C ARG A 542 8.78 13.54 47.73
N LEU A 543 7.85 14.31 48.28
CA LEU A 543 6.47 13.84 48.49
C LEU A 543 5.54 14.05 47.31
N LEU A 544 5.73 15.10 46.51
CA LEU A 544 4.91 15.38 45.32
C LEU A 544 5.28 14.53 44.10
N LYS A 545 6.54 14.07 44.01
CA LYS A 545 6.97 13.15 42.93
C LYS A 545 6.24 11.79 42.94
N LYS A 546 5.85 11.29 44.12
CA LYS A 546 5.09 10.03 44.24
C LYS A 546 3.65 10.10 43.72
N GLN A 547 3.01 11.27 43.80
CA GLN A 547 1.64 11.46 43.29
C GLN A 547 1.58 11.83 41.81
N ALA A 548 2.58 12.57 41.29
CA ALA A 548 2.67 12.89 39.88
C ALA A 548 3.06 11.67 39.01
N SER A 549 3.96 10.80 39.49
CA SER A 549 4.36 9.56 38.83
C SER A 549 3.16 8.62 38.57
N LEU A 550 2.22 8.53 39.51
CA LEU A 550 1.01 7.71 39.36
C LEU A 550 0.00 8.29 38.34
N LYS A 551 -0.01 9.62 38.16
CA LYS A 551 -0.89 10.27 37.17
C LYS A 551 -0.31 10.16 35.75
N VAL A 552 1.00 10.28 35.61
CA VAL A 552 1.70 10.13 34.31
C VAL A 552 1.66 8.68 33.83
N GLN A 553 1.85 7.68 34.71
CA GLN A 553 1.67 6.27 34.34
C GLN A 553 0.26 5.94 33.85
N ARG A 554 -0.78 6.58 34.42
CA ARG A 554 -2.16 6.39 33.93
C ARG A 554 -2.43 7.05 32.57
N LEU A 555 -1.77 8.18 32.25
CA LEU A 555 -1.88 8.81 30.93
C LEU A 555 -1.06 8.05 29.86
N SER A 556 0.16 7.61 30.20
CA SER A 556 0.98 6.80 29.32
C SER A 556 0.30 5.49 28.91
N LEU A 557 -0.38 4.82 29.86
CA LEU A 557 -1.15 3.60 29.56
C LEU A 557 -2.35 3.86 28.63
N LYS A 558 -3.00 5.04 28.75
CA LYS A 558 -4.09 5.42 27.84
C LYS A 558 -3.60 5.74 26.43
N VAL A 559 -2.44 6.35 26.30
CA VAL A 559 -1.81 6.65 25.00
C VAL A 559 -1.29 5.39 24.31
N GLN A 560 -0.70 4.44 25.04
CA GLN A 560 -0.29 3.15 24.48
C GLN A 560 -1.46 2.29 23.98
N ILE A 561 -2.62 2.37 24.61
CA ILE A 561 -3.83 1.66 24.16
C ILE A 561 -4.40 2.29 22.87
N HIS A 562 -4.21 3.60 22.66
CA HIS A 562 -4.71 4.29 21.47
C HIS A 562 -3.79 4.16 20.24
N ILE A 563 -2.53 3.75 20.44
CA ILE A 563 -1.56 3.48 19.35
C ILE A 563 -1.64 2.03 18.85
N LEU A 564 -2.29 1.13 19.63
CA LEU A 564 -2.44 -0.30 19.31
C LEU A 564 -3.84 -0.68 18.77
N MET A 565 -4.77 0.28 18.71
CA MET A 565 -6.05 0.18 18.00
C MET A 565 -6.05 1.07 16.75
#